data_a77baded4536f027e5906aad9218faac
#
_entry.id   a77baded4536f027e5906aad9218faac
#
_cell.length_a   1.000
_cell.length_b   1.000
_cell.length_c   1.000
_cell.angle_alpha   90.00
_cell.angle_beta   90.00
_cell.angle_gamma   90.00
#
_symmetry.space_group_name_H-M   'P 1'
#
loop_
_entity.id
_entity.type
_entity.pdbx_description
1 polymer ?
#
loop_
_entity_poly.entity_id
_entity_poly.type
_entity_poly.pdbx_seq_one_letter_code
_entity_poly.pdbx_strand_id
1 'polypeptide(L)'
;EAAVGAALDELPRAEALIEARKALAAYFARVRERPHDIVEAEHIALFSANFPTVPCPPYGSLFTIEEAKRLEEMTAIKAFYRDSGFDVAEAFDDLPDHLCVELELVHALTHRAETSDDQQEVAWAGARTAAFLDRFLAPFIGRLATIAETAEPDNAYTFLLVATRHVLAHHRAELVANAAPAPESKGHLA
;
A
#
# COMPACT_ATOMS: atom_id res chain seq x y z
N GLU A 1 17.08 -16.81 -1.49
CA GLU A 1 17.32 -16.30 -2.86
C GLU A 1 16.17 -16.64 -3.82
N ALA A 2 15.67 -17.89 -3.81
CA ALA A 2 14.56 -18.30 -4.69
C ALA A 2 13.25 -17.51 -4.45
N ALA A 3 12.89 -17.23 -3.20
CA ALA A 3 11.66 -16.52 -2.86
C ALA A 3 11.66 -15.04 -3.30
N VAL A 4 12.85 -14.41 -3.28
CA VAL A 4 13.02 -13.00 -3.70
C VAL A 4 12.94 -12.86 -5.21
N GLY A 5 13.60 -13.77 -5.95
CA GLY A 5 13.46 -13.85 -7.41
C GLY A 5 12.02 -14.07 -7.82
N ALA A 6 11.31 -15.01 -7.15
CA ALA A 6 9.92 -15.30 -7.41
C ALA A 6 9.02 -14.05 -7.20
N ALA A 7 9.16 -13.32 -6.10
CA ALA A 7 8.37 -12.11 -5.83
C ALA A 7 8.59 -11.01 -6.90
N LEU A 8 9.82 -10.87 -7.41
CA LEU A 8 10.12 -9.93 -8.50
C LEU A 8 9.57 -10.40 -9.85
N ASP A 9 9.52 -11.72 -10.08
CA ASP A 9 9.00 -12.31 -11.31
C ASP A 9 7.46 -12.35 -11.33
N GLU A 10 6.82 -12.36 -10.18
CA GLU A 10 5.35 -12.30 -10.04
C GLU A 10 4.79 -10.92 -10.38
N LEU A 11 5.59 -9.83 -10.20
CA LEU A 11 5.12 -8.51 -10.61
C LEU A 11 4.97 -8.45 -12.15
N PRO A 12 3.80 -7.99 -12.65
CA PRO A 12 3.58 -7.82 -14.07
C PRO A 12 4.73 -6.99 -14.71
N ARG A 13 5.12 -7.37 -15.92
CA ARG A 13 6.15 -6.63 -16.69
C ARG A 13 5.59 -5.36 -17.34
N ALA A 14 4.65 -4.71 -16.69
CA ALA A 14 4.07 -3.44 -17.12
C ALA A 14 5.11 -2.32 -16.98
N GLU A 15 5.14 -1.41 -17.95
CA GLU A 15 6.00 -0.23 -17.92
C GLU A 15 5.78 0.60 -16.64
N ALA A 16 4.53 0.69 -16.18
CA ALA A 16 4.14 1.36 -14.95
C ALA A 16 4.80 0.79 -13.67
N LEU A 17 5.28 -0.46 -13.70
CA LEU A 17 5.94 -1.13 -12.56
C LEU A 17 7.47 -1.15 -12.64
N ILE A 18 8.08 -0.51 -13.64
CA ILE A 18 9.54 -0.47 -13.78
C ILE A 18 10.20 0.11 -12.52
N GLU A 19 9.68 1.21 -12.00
CA GLU A 19 10.24 1.86 -10.81
C GLU A 19 9.98 1.03 -9.53
N ALA A 20 8.83 0.38 -9.42
CA ALA A 20 8.57 -0.57 -8.32
C ALA A 20 9.59 -1.73 -8.33
N ARG A 21 9.85 -2.31 -9.50
CA ARG A 21 10.82 -3.41 -9.65
C ARG A 21 12.25 -2.98 -9.30
N LYS A 22 12.67 -1.78 -9.74
CA LYS A 22 13.97 -1.21 -9.37
C LYS A 22 14.09 -1.01 -7.86
N ALA A 23 13.09 -0.44 -7.24
CA ALA A 23 13.06 -0.19 -5.80
C ALA A 23 13.08 -1.51 -5.01
N LEU A 24 12.28 -2.51 -5.39
CA LEU A 24 12.32 -3.84 -4.77
C LEU A 24 13.67 -4.53 -4.94
N ALA A 25 14.27 -4.44 -6.11
CA ALA A 25 15.61 -5.00 -6.34
C ALA A 25 16.66 -4.33 -5.42
N ALA A 26 16.57 -3.01 -5.24
CA ALA A 26 17.43 -2.27 -4.32
C ALA A 26 17.19 -2.68 -2.85
N TYR A 27 15.93 -2.80 -2.40
CA TYR A 27 15.57 -3.32 -1.08
C TYR A 27 16.22 -4.69 -0.81
N PHE A 28 16.00 -5.63 -1.72
CA PHE A 28 16.53 -6.98 -1.55
C PHE A 28 18.07 -7.03 -1.60
N ALA A 29 18.71 -6.20 -2.42
CA ALA A 29 20.17 -6.08 -2.43
C ALA A 29 20.67 -5.61 -1.06
N ARG A 30 20.05 -4.55 -0.48
CA ARG A 30 20.43 -4.01 0.83
C ARG A 30 20.25 -5.04 1.95
N VAL A 31 19.11 -5.72 2.00
CA VAL A 31 18.83 -6.76 3.02
C VAL A 31 19.79 -7.94 2.92
N ARG A 32 20.21 -8.30 1.71
CA ARG A 32 21.18 -9.39 1.50
C ARG A 32 22.63 -9.00 1.83
N GLU A 33 23.02 -7.77 1.53
CA GLU A 33 24.41 -7.30 1.65
C GLU A 33 24.75 -6.82 3.06
N ARG A 34 23.75 -6.47 3.87
CA ARG A 34 23.94 -5.92 5.22
C ARG A 34 23.72 -6.98 6.30
N PRO A 35 24.44 -6.92 7.43
CA PRO A 35 24.13 -7.70 8.63
C PRO A 35 22.70 -7.44 9.10
N HIS A 36 22.06 -8.47 9.70
CA HIS A 36 20.66 -8.40 10.13
C HIS A 36 20.41 -7.28 11.15
N ASP A 37 21.32 -7.09 12.09
CA ASP A 37 21.26 -6.03 13.10
C ASP A 37 21.29 -4.62 12.49
N ILE A 38 22.00 -4.43 11.38
CA ILE A 38 21.99 -3.16 10.64
C ILE A 38 20.65 -2.93 9.96
N VAL A 39 20.07 -3.94 9.33
CA VAL A 39 18.75 -3.85 8.70
C VAL A 39 17.66 -3.59 9.75
N GLU A 40 17.74 -4.22 10.92
CA GLU A 40 16.86 -3.97 12.04
C GLU A 40 17.00 -2.55 12.57
N ALA A 41 18.22 -2.07 12.73
CA ALA A 41 18.49 -0.69 13.15
C ALA A 41 17.94 0.34 12.14
N GLU A 42 18.02 0.07 10.84
CA GLU A 42 17.41 0.90 9.80
C GLU A 42 15.89 0.96 9.93
N HIS A 43 15.23 -0.18 10.22
CA HIS A 43 13.80 -0.22 10.49
C HIS A 43 13.43 0.65 11.72
N ILE A 44 14.14 0.43 12.82
CA ILE A 44 13.90 1.18 14.07
C ILE A 44 14.08 2.67 13.84
N ALA A 45 15.17 3.08 13.18
CA ALA A 45 15.48 4.48 12.92
C ALA A 45 14.44 5.16 12.02
N LEU A 46 13.87 4.45 11.07
CA LEU A 46 12.89 5.03 10.15
C LEU A 46 11.48 5.09 10.76
N PHE A 47 11.04 4.06 11.49
CA PHE A 47 9.64 3.87 11.88
C PHE A 47 9.34 3.99 13.37
N SER A 48 10.32 3.76 14.25
CA SER A 48 10.03 3.56 15.68
C SER A 48 10.79 4.49 16.63
N ALA A 49 12.09 4.73 16.42
CA ALA A 49 12.92 5.50 17.33
C ALA A 49 14.06 6.21 16.61
N ASN A 50 14.04 7.54 16.60
CA ASN A 50 15.10 8.38 16.05
C ASN A 50 15.16 9.73 16.77
N PHE A 51 16.31 10.41 16.69
CA PHE A 51 16.50 11.76 17.27
C PHE A 51 16.69 12.78 16.13
N PRO A 52 16.07 13.98 16.24
CA PRO A 52 15.14 14.45 17.30
C PRO A 52 13.72 13.91 17.17
N THR A 53 13.35 13.31 16.04
CA THR A 53 12.02 12.77 15.77
C THR A 53 12.11 11.55 14.86
N VAL A 54 11.15 10.64 14.97
CA VAL A 54 10.98 9.51 14.03
C VAL A 54 10.55 10.06 12.67
N PRO A 55 11.28 9.78 11.59
CA PRO A 55 10.95 10.34 10.26
C PRO A 55 9.61 9.85 9.70
N CYS A 56 9.35 8.55 9.84
CA CYS A 56 8.24 7.87 9.18
C CYS A 56 7.42 7.00 10.14
N PRO A 57 6.82 7.55 11.23
CA PRO A 57 5.94 6.75 12.08
C PRO A 57 4.80 6.18 11.21
N PRO A 58 4.47 4.86 11.33
CA PRO A 58 3.66 4.17 10.34
C PRO A 58 2.14 4.37 10.51
N TYR A 59 1.69 5.60 10.78
CA TYR A 59 0.29 5.97 11.04
C TYR A 59 -0.21 7.03 10.06
N GLY A 60 -1.25 6.71 9.29
CA GLY A 60 -1.76 7.56 8.22
C GLY A 60 -2.19 8.94 8.67
N SER A 61 -2.91 9.04 9.78
CA SER A 61 -3.42 10.30 10.32
C SER A 61 -2.34 11.31 10.71
N LEU A 62 -1.08 10.87 10.90
CA LEU A 62 0.04 11.78 11.16
C LEU A 62 0.47 12.60 9.94
N PHE A 63 0.15 12.11 8.73
CA PHE A 63 0.61 12.69 7.48
C PHE A 63 -0.48 13.29 6.61
N THR A 64 -1.72 12.83 6.77
CA THR A 64 -2.82 13.13 5.84
C THR A 64 -3.82 14.13 6.39
N ILE A 65 -3.89 14.31 7.72
CA ILE A 65 -4.91 15.13 8.36
C ILE A 65 -4.31 16.06 9.44
N GLU A 66 -5.01 17.17 9.74
CA GLU A 66 -4.69 18.04 10.86
C GLU A 66 -4.89 17.32 12.20
N GLU A 67 -4.04 17.61 13.20
CA GLU A 67 -4.06 16.96 14.49
C GLU A 67 -5.44 16.94 15.17
N ALA A 68 -6.15 18.05 15.08
CA ALA A 68 -7.50 18.18 15.68
C ALA A 68 -8.54 17.21 15.07
N LYS A 69 -8.28 16.68 13.88
CA LYS A 69 -9.20 15.77 13.15
C LYS A 69 -8.77 14.31 13.19
N ARG A 70 -7.64 13.98 13.83
CA ARG A 70 -7.12 12.59 13.84
C ARG A 70 -8.10 11.57 14.41
N LEU A 71 -8.81 11.91 15.48
CA LEU A 71 -9.80 11.02 16.08
C LEU A 71 -10.99 10.77 15.15
N GLU A 72 -11.42 11.79 14.41
CA GLU A 72 -12.46 11.67 13.39
C GLU A 72 -12.01 10.76 12.24
N GLU A 73 -10.77 10.92 11.79
CA GLU A 73 -10.19 10.08 10.72
C GLU A 73 -10.04 8.62 11.15
N MET A 74 -9.55 8.36 12.37
CA MET A 74 -9.50 7.00 12.93
C MET A 74 -10.89 6.36 13.06
N THR A 75 -11.90 7.16 13.37
CA THR A 75 -13.28 6.69 13.41
C THR A 75 -13.79 6.36 12.01
N ALA A 76 -13.45 7.19 11.02
CA ALA A 76 -13.86 7.00 9.63
C ALA A 76 -13.20 5.74 9.03
N ILE A 77 -11.91 5.49 9.31
CA ILE A 77 -11.23 4.30 8.81
C ILE A 77 -11.79 3.02 9.44
N LYS A 78 -12.09 3.02 10.74
CA LYS A 78 -12.78 1.89 11.40
C LYS A 78 -14.17 1.62 10.81
N ALA A 79 -14.93 2.68 10.53
CA ALA A 79 -16.22 2.54 9.86
C ALA A 79 -16.05 1.92 8.47
N PHE A 80 -15.01 2.35 7.72
CA PHE A 80 -14.73 1.79 6.41
C PHE A 80 -14.43 0.28 6.48
N TYR A 81 -13.63 -0.17 7.46
CA TYR A 81 -13.34 -1.58 7.66
C TYR A 81 -14.63 -2.38 7.89
N ARG A 82 -15.46 -1.99 8.86
CA ARG A 82 -16.74 -2.66 9.16
C ARG A 82 -17.68 -2.70 7.95
N ASP A 83 -17.81 -1.59 7.24
CA ASP A 83 -18.67 -1.49 6.06
C ASP A 83 -18.13 -2.34 4.89
N SER A 84 -16.87 -2.73 4.95
CA SER A 84 -16.23 -3.66 4.02
C SER A 84 -16.32 -5.12 4.48
N GLY A 85 -16.91 -5.39 5.64
CA GLY A 85 -17.05 -6.72 6.20
C GLY A 85 -15.81 -7.22 6.95
N PHE A 86 -14.92 -6.30 7.33
CA PHE A 86 -13.71 -6.60 8.10
C PHE A 86 -13.75 -5.87 9.44
N ASP A 87 -13.10 -6.44 10.43
CA ASP A 87 -12.87 -5.78 11.71
C ASP A 87 -11.42 -6.02 12.14
N VAL A 88 -10.85 -5.04 12.82
CA VAL A 88 -9.51 -5.17 13.39
C VAL A 88 -9.59 -6.13 14.57
N ALA A 89 -8.76 -7.17 14.58
CA ALA A 89 -8.77 -8.17 15.63
C ALA A 89 -8.58 -7.50 17.01
N GLU A 90 -9.36 -7.95 18.03
CA GLU A 90 -9.24 -7.44 19.41
C GLU A 90 -7.83 -7.58 19.98
N ALA A 91 -7.07 -8.57 19.51
CA ALA A 91 -5.68 -8.80 19.89
C ALA A 91 -4.68 -7.86 19.22
N PHE A 92 -5.11 -7.04 18.26
CA PHE A 92 -4.26 -6.04 17.62
C PHE A 92 -4.20 -4.80 18.52
N ASP A 93 -3.10 -4.64 19.22
CA ASP A 93 -2.87 -3.58 20.21
C ASP A 93 -2.22 -2.33 19.59
N ASP A 94 -2.76 -1.87 18.44
CA ASP A 94 -2.26 -0.69 17.73
C ASP A 94 -3.40 0.12 17.08
N LEU A 95 -3.07 1.24 16.45
CA LEU A 95 -4.06 2.14 15.84
C LEU A 95 -4.57 1.60 14.50
N PRO A 96 -5.84 1.87 14.16
CA PRO A 96 -6.47 1.35 12.96
C PRO A 96 -5.88 1.90 11.66
N ASP A 97 -5.21 3.04 11.70
CA ASP A 97 -4.52 3.71 10.60
C ASP A 97 -3.03 3.33 10.50
N HIS A 98 -2.64 2.21 11.14
CA HIS A 98 -1.32 1.64 10.96
C HIS A 98 -1.15 1.08 9.55
N LEU A 99 -0.01 1.35 8.91
CA LEU A 99 0.28 0.95 7.52
C LEU A 99 0.01 -0.53 7.23
N CYS A 100 0.37 -1.43 8.15
CA CYS A 100 0.12 -2.86 7.98
C CYS A 100 -1.38 -3.19 7.92
N VAL A 101 -2.22 -2.54 8.74
CA VAL A 101 -3.67 -2.75 8.75
C VAL A 101 -4.30 -2.25 7.46
N GLU A 102 -3.86 -1.09 6.99
CA GLU A 102 -4.35 -0.53 5.73
C GLU A 102 -3.98 -1.41 4.52
N LEU A 103 -2.75 -1.93 4.49
CA LEU A 103 -2.30 -2.87 3.45
C LEU A 103 -3.05 -4.21 3.53
N GLU A 104 -3.33 -4.71 4.74
CA GLU A 104 -4.09 -5.94 4.95
C GLU A 104 -5.53 -5.83 4.42
N LEU A 105 -6.19 -4.69 4.62
CA LEU A 105 -7.50 -4.45 4.03
C LEU A 105 -7.47 -4.49 2.50
N VAL A 106 -6.49 -3.82 1.88
CA VAL A 106 -6.33 -3.84 0.43
C VAL A 106 -6.10 -5.26 -0.07
N HIS A 107 -5.23 -6.02 0.60
CA HIS A 107 -4.99 -7.42 0.28
C HIS A 107 -6.28 -8.26 0.39
N ALA A 108 -7.02 -8.13 1.49
CA ALA A 108 -8.23 -8.90 1.73
C ALA A 108 -9.34 -8.59 0.70
N LEU A 109 -9.54 -7.33 0.34
CA LEU A 109 -10.51 -6.92 -0.69
C LEU A 109 -10.08 -7.40 -2.08
N THR A 110 -8.79 -7.31 -2.42
CA THR A 110 -8.25 -7.80 -3.70
C THR A 110 -8.41 -9.32 -3.79
N HIS A 111 -8.04 -10.05 -2.74
CA HIS A 111 -8.23 -11.50 -2.68
C HIS A 111 -9.69 -11.90 -2.83
N ARG A 112 -10.60 -11.18 -2.20
CA ARG A 112 -12.05 -11.40 -2.32
C ARG A 112 -12.53 -11.21 -3.76
N ALA A 113 -12.04 -10.18 -4.46
CA ALA A 113 -12.35 -9.96 -5.87
C ALA A 113 -11.79 -11.07 -6.78
N GLU A 114 -10.57 -11.55 -6.52
CA GLU A 114 -9.90 -12.58 -7.33
C GLU A 114 -10.49 -13.98 -7.14
N THR A 115 -11.06 -14.27 -5.97
CA THR A 115 -11.59 -15.60 -5.63
C THR A 115 -13.10 -15.75 -5.82
N SER A 116 -13.82 -14.66 -6.10
CA SER A 116 -15.26 -14.69 -6.30
C SER A 116 -15.64 -14.98 -7.75
N ASP A 117 -16.60 -15.89 -7.95
CA ASP A 117 -17.26 -16.13 -9.25
C ASP A 117 -18.43 -15.14 -9.48
N ASP A 118 -18.85 -14.38 -8.46
CA ASP A 118 -19.93 -13.40 -8.56
C ASP A 118 -19.41 -12.05 -9.07
N GLN A 119 -19.83 -11.68 -10.26
CA GLN A 119 -19.44 -10.40 -10.87
C GLN A 119 -19.86 -9.16 -10.06
N GLN A 120 -20.92 -9.23 -9.29
CA GLN A 120 -21.35 -8.13 -8.41
C GLN A 120 -20.40 -7.99 -7.24
N GLU A 121 -19.97 -9.11 -6.67
CA GLU A 121 -18.98 -9.16 -5.61
C GLU A 121 -17.61 -8.63 -6.09
N VAL A 122 -17.15 -9.06 -7.26
CA VAL A 122 -15.91 -8.57 -7.89
C VAL A 122 -15.95 -7.06 -8.08
N ALA A 123 -17.05 -6.55 -8.65
CA ALA A 123 -17.23 -5.11 -8.87
C ALA A 123 -17.29 -4.33 -7.56
N TRP A 124 -17.98 -4.86 -6.55
CA TRP A 124 -18.08 -4.24 -5.24
C TRP A 124 -16.72 -4.17 -4.54
N ALA A 125 -15.98 -5.28 -4.49
CA ALA A 125 -14.68 -5.35 -3.85
C ALA A 125 -13.66 -4.42 -4.55
N GLY A 126 -13.66 -4.40 -5.89
CA GLY A 126 -12.83 -3.48 -6.67
C GLY A 126 -13.14 -2.01 -6.38
N ALA A 127 -14.43 -1.64 -6.33
CA ALA A 127 -14.85 -0.28 -6.00
C ALA A 127 -14.47 0.11 -4.56
N ARG A 128 -14.59 -0.82 -3.60
CA ARG A 128 -14.17 -0.60 -2.21
C ARG A 128 -12.66 -0.40 -2.11
N THR A 129 -11.86 -1.24 -2.79
CA THR A 129 -10.42 -1.09 -2.85
C THR A 129 -10.03 0.27 -3.42
N ALA A 130 -10.62 0.67 -4.55
CA ALA A 130 -10.36 1.97 -5.17
C ALA A 130 -10.67 3.13 -4.23
N ALA A 131 -11.83 3.10 -3.56
CA ALA A 131 -12.23 4.14 -2.62
C ALA A 131 -11.30 4.23 -1.40
N PHE A 132 -10.83 3.08 -0.89
CA PHE A 132 -9.88 3.04 0.21
C PHE A 132 -8.52 3.61 -0.17
N LEU A 133 -8.00 3.19 -1.33
CA LEU A 133 -6.75 3.71 -1.87
C LEU A 133 -6.81 5.23 -2.03
N ASP A 134 -7.88 5.76 -2.65
CA ASP A 134 -8.00 7.19 -2.92
C ASP A 134 -8.09 8.03 -1.64
N ARG A 135 -8.81 7.54 -0.64
CA ARG A 135 -9.09 8.30 0.56
C ARG A 135 -7.98 8.21 1.61
N PHE A 136 -7.43 7.01 1.86
CA PHE A 136 -6.57 6.75 3.00
C PHE A 136 -5.15 6.38 2.56
N LEU A 137 -4.94 5.24 1.93
CA LEU A 137 -3.63 4.64 1.77
C LEU A 137 -2.73 5.34 0.75
N ALA A 138 -3.24 5.76 -0.41
CA ALA A 138 -2.37 6.37 -1.44
C ALA A 138 -1.82 7.75 -1.02
N PRO A 139 -2.61 8.67 -0.42
CA PRO A 139 -2.06 9.89 0.15
C PRO A 139 -1.04 9.64 1.26
N PHE A 140 -1.29 8.65 2.11
CA PHE A 140 -0.40 8.28 3.20
C PHE A 140 0.94 7.76 2.68
N ILE A 141 0.94 6.69 1.87
CA ILE A 141 2.17 6.09 1.35
C ILE A 141 2.96 7.07 0.48
N GLY A 142 2.27 7.92 -0.27
CA GLY A 142 2.89 8.97 -1.07
C GLY A 142 3.74 9.92 -0.23
N ARG A 143 3.19 10.41 0.89
CA ARG A 143 3.92 11.29 1.83
C ARG A 143 5.02 10.56 2.57
N LEU A 144 4.72 9.34 3.06
CA LEU A 144 5.67 8.53 3.80
C LEU A 144 6.92 8.21 2.96
N ALA A 145 6.73 7.75 1.72
CA ALA A 145 7.83 7.48 0.79
C ALA A 145 8.67 8.75 0.49
N THR A 146 8.02 9.90 0.26
CA THR A 146 8.73 11.16 0.00
C THR A 146 9.57 11.62 1.20
N ILE A 147 9.06 11.46 2.42
CA ILE A 147 9.80 11.79 3.64
C ILE A 147 10.99 10.83 3.80
N ALA A 148 10.78 9.53 3.61
CA ALA A 148 11.83 8.54 3.67
C ALA A 148 12.95 8.79 2.64
N GLU A 149 12.59 9.09 1.38
CA GLU A 149 13.54 9.46 0.31
C GLU A 149 14.39 10.68 0.67
N THR A 150 13.86 11.60 1.48
CA THR A 150 14.57 12.80 1.91
C THR A 150 15.42 12.58 3.15
N ALA A 151 14.87 11.87 4.16
CA ALA A 151 15.50 11.68 5.45
C ALA A 151 16.58 10.58 5.44
N GLU A 152 16.28 9.47 4.77
CA GLU A 152 17.06 8.22 4.81
C GLU A 152 17.10 7.57 3.41
N PRO A 153 17.70 8.23 2.38
CA PRO A 153 17.62 7.78 0.98
C PRO A 153 18.26 6.40 0.74
N ASP A 154 19.25 6.01 1.56
CA ASP A 154 19.97 4.74 1.43
C ASP A 154 19.44 3.63 2.35
N ASN A 155 18.43 3.90 3.15
CA ASN A 155 17.78 2.93 4.03
C ASN A 155 17.02 1.87 3.21
N ALA A 156 17.14 0.59 3.59
CA ALA A 156 16.47 -0.49 2.88
C ALA A 156 14.95 -0.29 2.80
N TYR A 157 14.33 0.14 3.88
CA TYR A 157 12.88 0.34 3.94
C TYR A 157 12.39 1.55 3.15
N THR A 158 13.25 2.52 2.87
CA THR A 158 12.92 3.60 1.92
C THR A 158 12.64 3.04 0.53
N PHE A 159 13.46 2.11 0.04
CA PHE A 159 13.19 1.44 -1.22
C PHE A 159 11.89 0.63 -1.20
N LEU A 160 11.57 -0.01 -0.07
CA LEU A 160 10.31 -0.75 0.08
C LEU A 160 9.10 0.20 0.03
N LEU A 161 9.14 1.34 0.69
CA LEU A 161 8.08 2.36 0.65
C LEU A 161 7.88 2.92 -0.78
N VAL A 162 8.97 3.19 -1.49
CA VAL A 162 8.95 3.63 -2.89
C VAL A 162 8.30 2.57 -3.78
N ALA A 163 8.69 1.30 -3.62
CA ALA A 163 8.07 0.20 -4.35
C ALA A 163 6.57 0.09 -4.07
N THR A 164 6.17 0.14 -2.80
CA THR A 164 4.77 0.10 -2.38
C THR A 164 3.97 1.23 -3.01
N ARG A 165 4.48 2.46 -3.01
CA ARG A 165 3.84 3.61 -3.68
C ARG A 165 3.53 3.34 -5.15
N HIS A 166 4.49 2.79 -5.89
CA HIS A 166 4.32 2.50 -7.32
C HIS A 166 3.38 1.32 -7.58
N VAL A 167 3.44 0.26 -6.75
CA VAL A 167 2.53 -0.89 -6.86
C VAL A 167 1.08 -0.47 -6.60
N LEU A 168 0.82 0.31 -5.55
CA LEU A 168 -0.52 0.78 -5.22
C LEU A 168 -1.08 1.74 -6.29
N ALA A 169 -0.23 2.61 -6.85
CA ALA A 169 -0.62 3.48 -7.96
C ALA A 169 -1.01 2.68 -9.21
N HIS A 170 -0.25 1.64 -9.54
CA HIS A 170 -0.58 0.74 -10.65
C HIS A 170 -1.89 -0.02 -10.39
N HIS A 171 -2.02 -0.64 -9.22
CA HIS A 171 -3.23 -1.35 -8.83
C HIS A 171 -4.47 -0.45 -8.91
N ARG A 172 -4.37 0.79 -8.42
CA ARG A 172 -5.44 1.78 -8.53
C ARG A 172 -5.82 2.07 -9.98
N ALA A 173 -4.83 2.19 -10.88
CA ALA A 173 -5.06 2.42 -12.30
C ALA A 173 -5.78 1.24 -12.97
N GLU A 174 -5.42 0.01 -12.63
CA GLU A 174 -6.09 -1.20 -13.11
C GLU A 174 -7.55 -1.27 -12.65
N LEU A 175 -7.83 -0.95 -11.37
CA LEU A 175 -9.20 -0.92 -10.85
C LEU A 175 -10.08 0.08 -11.61
N VAL A 176 -9.53 1.24 -11.98
CA VAL A 176 -10.26 2.23 -12.81
C VAL A 176 -10.51 1.69 -14.22
N ALA A 177 -9.48 1.11 -14.84
CA ALA A 177 -9.61 0.57 -16.19
C ALA A 177 -10.65 -0.56 -16.28
N ASN A 178 -10.70 -1.42 -15.26
CA ASN A 178 -11.65 -2.54 -15.19
C ASN A 178 -13.08 -2.11 -14.83
N ALA A 179 -13.25 -0.96 -14.17
CA ALA A 179 -14.56 -0.39 -13.85
C ALA A 179 -15.19 0.38 -15.02
N ALA A 180 -14.39 0.74 -16.05
CA ALA A 180 -14.91 1.44 -17.23
C ALA A 180 -15.80 0.50 -18.06
N PRO A 181 -17.00 0.91 -18.53
CA PRO A 181 -17.81 0.11 -19.42
C PRO A 181 -17.02 -0.21 -20.71
N ALA A 182 -17.13 -1.46 -21.16
CA ALA A 182 -16.50 -1.88 -22.41
C ALA A 182 -16.90 -0.90 -23.55
N PRO A 183 -15.96 -0.47 -24.41
CA PRO A 183 -16.27 0.44 -25.51
C PRO A 183 -17.38 -0.20 -26.35
N GLU A 184 -18.49 0.53 -26.54
CA GLU A 184 -19.59 0.09 -27.40
C GLU A 184 -18.99 -0.32 -28.75
N SER A 185 -19.13 -1.58 -29.10
CA SER A 185 -18.77 -2.06 -30.44
C SER A 185 -19.62 -1.25 -31.42
N LYS A 186 -19.01 -0.29 -32.13
CA LYS A 186 -19.66 0.36 -33.27
C LYS A 186 -20.05 -0.72 -34.22
N GLY A 187 -21.34 -1.09 -34.18
CA GLY A 187 -21.93 -2.00 -35.13
C GLY A 187 -21.63 -1.49 -36.56
N HIS A 188 -20.90 -2.25 -37.31
CA HIS A 188 -20.78 -2.06 -38.73
C HIS A 188 -22.19 -2.33 -39.33
N LEU A 189 -22.91 -1.22 -39.59
CA LEU A 189 -24.04 -1.26 -40.49
C LEU A 189 -23.46 -1.47 -41.90
N ALA A 190 -23.69 -2.67 -42.40
CA ALA A 190 -23.50 -2.99 -43.80
C ALA A 190 -24.67 -2.45 -44.63
#